data_2be35d39c68c446d3d4df430269ab20e
#
_entry.id   2be35d39c68c446d3d4df430269ab20e
#
_cell.length_a   1.000
_cell.length_b   1.000
_cell.length_c   1.000
_cell.angle_alpha   90.00
_cell.angle_beta   90.00
_cell.angle_gamma   90.00
#
_symmetry.space_group_name_H-M   'P 1'
#
loop_
_entity.id
_entity.type
_entity.pdbx_description
1 polymer ?
#
loop_
_entity_poly.entity_id
_entity_poly.type
_entity_poly.pdbx_seq_one_letter_code
_entity_poly.pdbx_strand_id
1 'polypeptide(L)'
;MRAAPEGLYGLTENLAPRPHLQSYFLLATGRRAVADLALFLGGHRVTANKRRTIREGEVRLSGWMRGRGHPVAAWCGYDRVEAAALRRASARRRVRTLYPHLFAGTGPDDAAAMQDALRRRPLNSTHLFWRELVEELGFPFVKTDLLLRNPLGIADDLAWRPLLGGDAAAVAMIEEHLALLGGHHAVAARREGEAAPGRALAA
;
A
#
# COMPACT_ATOMS: atom_id res chain seq x y z
N MET A 1 24.67 10.32 -11.60
CA MET A 1 23.78 9.22 -11.15
C MET A 1 24.39 7.89 -11.54
N ARG A 2 24.62 6.99 -10.60
CA ARG A 2 24.99 5.60 -10.98
C ARG A 2 23.75 4.92 -11.52
N ALA A 3 23.85 4.26 -12.67
CA ALA A 3 22.78 3.43 -13.20
C ALA A 3 22.40 2.34 -12.18
N ALA A 4 21.12 2.06 -12.01
CA ALA A 4 20.68 0.95 -11.17
C ALA A 4 21.30 -0.36 -11.69
N PRO A 5 21.74 -1.26 -10.81
CA PRO A 5 22.22 -2.59 -11.22
C PRO A 5 21.18 -3.31 -12.09
N GLU A 6 21.63 -4.27 -12.89
CA GLU A 6 20.74 -5.12 -13.65
C GLU A 6 19.83 -5.93 -12.71
N GLY A 7 18.50 -5.80 -12.85
CA GLY A 7 17.57 -6.43 -11.91
C GLY A 7 16.11 -6.10 -12.13
N LEU A 8 15.27 -6.51 -11.18
CA LEU A 8 13.85 -6.19 -11.12
C LEU A 8 13.57 -5.24 -9.95
N TYR A 9 12.96 -4.11 -10.24
CA TYR A 9 12.63 -3.08 -9.28
C TYR A 9 11.14 -2.80 -9.26
N GLY A 10 10.59 -2.50 -8.09
CA GLY A 10 9.21 -2.06 -7.91
C GLY A 10 9.14 -0.83 -7.04
N LEU A 11 7.95 -0.26 -6.90
CA LEU A 11 7.76 0.88 -5.99
C LEU A 11 7.62 0.44 -4.54
N THR A 12 6.88 -0.64 -4.29
CA THR A 12 6.71 -1.20 -2.94
C THR A 12 6.82 -2.71 -2.97
N GLU A 13 7.06 -3.26 -1.80
CA GLU A 13 7.04 -4.70 -1.56
C GLU A 13 6.03 -5.09 -0.48
N ASN A 14 5.65 -6.36 -0.49
CA ASN A 14 4.93 -7.00 0.60
C ASN A 14 5.73 -8.23 1.06
N LEU A 15 5.79 -8.46 2.37
CA LEU A 15 6.53 -9.57 2.94
C LEU A 15 5.68 -10.84 3.13
N ALA A 16 4.35 -10.74 3.07
CA ALA A 16 3.43 -11.86 3.25
C ALA A 16 2.78 -12.27 1.90
N PRO A 17 2.72 -13.57 1.58
CA PRO A 17 3.21 -14.74 2.32
C PRO A 17 4.73 -14.99 2.18
N ARG A 18 5.38 -14.31 1.27
CA ARG A 18 6.84 -14.26 1.06
C ARG A 18 7.21 -12.89 0.49
N PRO A 19 8.45 -12.41 0.70
CA PRO A 19 8.87 -11.12 0.15
C PRO A 19 8.72 -11.05 -1.36
N HIS A 20 7.91 -10.11 -1.84
CA HIS A 20 7.63 -9.90 -3.26
C HIS A 20 7.34 -8.43 -3.57
N LEU A 21 7.65 -8.02 -4.80
CA LEU A 21 7.26 -6.72 -5.32
C LEU A 21 5.77 -6.72 -5.66
N GLN A 22 5.11 -5.61 -5.38
CA GLN A 22 3.74 -5.40 -5.82
C GLN A 22 3.72 -4.97 -7.29
N SER A 23 2.84 -5.58 -8.10
CA SER A 23 2.94 -5.58 -9.56
C SER A 23 2.39 -4.34 -10.27
N TYR A 24 1.83 -3.37 -9.56
CA TYR A 24 1.26 -2.17 -10.20
C TYR A 24 2.32 -1.24 -10.82
N PHE A 25 3.59 -1.40 -10.48
CA PHE A 25 4.72 -0.81 -11.17
C PHE A 25 5.96 -1.69 -11.02
N LEU A 26 6.49 -2.14 -12.15
CA LEU A 26 7.71 -2.94 -12.21
C LEU A 26 8.65 -2.37 -13.28
N LEU A 27 9.93 -2.32 -12.95
CA LEU A 27 11.00 -1.90 -13.85
C LEU A 27 12.07 -2.98 -13.90
N ALA A 28 12.26 -3.61 -15.04
CA ALA A 28 13.41 -4.46 -15.30
C ALA A 28 14.53 -3.65 -15.95
N THR A 29 15.74 -3.75 -15.43
CA THR A 29 16.93 -3.07 -15.94
C THR A 29 17.96 -4.08 -16.38
N GLY A 30 18.60 -3.82 -17.55
CA GLY A 30 19.58 -4.70 -18.14
C GLY A 30 18.98 -5.79 -19.02
N ARG A 31 19.75 -6.21 -20.04
CA ARG A 31 19.27 -7.12 -21.09
C ARG A 31 18.80 -8.47 -20.53
N ARG A 32 19.55 -9.03 -19.60
CA ARG A 32 19.26 -10.35 -19.03
C ARG A 32 18.00 -10.32 -18.18
N ALA A 33 17.84 -9.31 -17.31
CA ALA A 33 16.65 -9.19 -16.48
C ALA A 33 15.38 -8.93 -17.30
N VAL A 34 15.47 -8.14 -18.39
CA VAL A 34 14.35 -7.92 -19.31
C VAL A 34 13.96 -9.21 -20.01
N ALA A 35 14.94 -9.99 -20.50
CA ALA A 35 14.68 -11.27 -21.15
C ALA A 35 14.04 -12.29 -20.21
N ASP A 36 14.52 -12.38 -18.97
CA ASP A 36 13.98 -13.27 -17.95
C ASP A 36 12.57 -12.85 -17.51
N LEU A 37 12.30 -11.54 -17.38
CA LEU A 37 10.94 -11.04 -17.15
C LEU A 37 9.99 -11.39 -18.30
N ALA A 38 10.42 -11.19 -19.54
CA ALA A 38 9.64 -11.52 -20.73
C ALA A 38 9.31 -13.03 -20.78
N LEU A 39 10.30 -13.88 -20.48
CA LEU A 39 10.10 -15.33 -20.39
C LEU A 39 9.08 -15.71 -19.32
N PHE A 40 9.15 -15.08 -18.14
CA PHE A 40 8.16 -15.31 -17.07
C PHE A 40 6.76 -14.91 -17.51
N LEU A 41 6.61 -13.70 -18.10
CA LEU A 41 5.32 -13.18 -18.54
C LEU A 41 4.72 -14.01 -19.68
N GLY A 42 5.53 -14.50 -20.60
CA GLY A 42 5.11 -15.39 -21.69
C GLY A 42 4.53 -16.71 -21.20
N GLY A 43 4.99 -17.21 -20.05
CA GLY A 43 4.46 -18.43 -19.41
C GLY A 43 3.36 -18.16 -18.37
N HIS A 44 3.05 -16.90 -18.06
CA HIS A 44 2.08 -16.54 -17.04
C HIS A 44 0.64 -16.61 -17.57
N ARG A 45 -0.23 -17.32 -16.84
CA ARG A 45 -1.66 -17.38 -17.16
C ARG A 45 -2.44 -16.39 -16.30
N VAL A 46 -3.17 -15.51 -16.96
CA VAL A 46 -4.07 -14.56 -16.30
C VAL A 46 -5.25 -15.35 -15.67
N THR A 47 -5.61 -14.98 -14.46
CA THR A 47 -6.74 -15.59 -13.73
C THR A 47 -7.58 -14.51 -13.07
N ALA A 48 -8.90 -14.70 -13.01
CA ALA A 48 -9.81 -13.83 -12.28
C ALA A 48 -9.71 -13.96 -10.75
N ASN A 49 -9.04 -14.99 -10.24
CA ASN A 49 -8.87 -15.20 -8.82
C ASN A 49 -7.71 -14.34 -8.27
N LYS A 50 -8.04 -13.28 -7.52
CA LYS A 50 -7.08 -12.33 -6.94
C LYS A 50 -5.96 -13.02 -6.14
N ARG A 51 -6.28 -14.00 -5.29
CA ARG A 51 -5.26 -14.70 -4.47
C ARG A 51 -4.30 -15.51 -5.34
N ARG A 52 -4.83 -16.15 -6.39
CA ARG A 52 -4.03 -16.91 -7.35
C ARG A 52 -3.14 -15.95 -8.17
N THR A 53 -3.67 -14.81 -8.63
CA THR A 53 -2.90 -13.78 -9.32
C THR A 53 -1.72 -13.29 -8.49
N ILE A 54 -1.92 -13.00 -7.20
CA ILE A 54 -0.84 -12.57 -6.30
C ILE A 54 0.20 -13.69 -6.17
N ARG A 55 -0.24 -14.92 -5.88
CA ARG A 55 0.69 -16.05 -5.64
C ARG A 55 1.48 -16.43 -6.89
N GLU A 56 0.82 -16.57 -8.03
CA GLU A 56 1.43 -17.04 -9.27
C GLU A 56 2.05 -15.91 -10.10
N GLY A 57 1.60 -14.67 -9.91
CA GLY A 57 2.17 -13.46 -10.49
C GLY A 57 3.26 -12.86 -9.60
N GLU A 58 2.87 -12.08 -8.58
CA GLU A 58 3.78 -11.24 -7.81
C GLU A 58 4.81 -12.05 -7.01
N VAL A 59 4.35 -13.01 -6.21
CA VAL A 59 5.23 -13.81 -5.34
C VAL A 59 6.15 -14.69 -6.19
N ARG A 60 5.59 -15.37 -7.20
CA ARG A 60 6.36 -16.25 -8.07
C ARG A 60 7.33 -15.48 -8.94
N LEU A 61 6.95 -14.32 -9.50
CA LEU A 61 7.85 -13.48 -10.28
C LEU A 61 9.07 -13.04 -9.46
N SER A 62 8.83 -12.52 -8.25
CA SER A 62 9.93 -12.09 -7.39
C SER A 62 10.86 -13.24 -7.02
N GLY A 63 10.32 -14.43 -6.75
CA GLY A 63 11.10 -15.65 -6.52
C GLY A 63 11.87 -16.11 -7.76
N TRP A 64 11.23 -16.07 -8.93
CA TRP A 64 11.83 -16.42 -10.21
C TRP A 64 13.06 -15.55 -10.53
N MET A 65 12.91 -14.24 -10.39
CA MET A 65 14.00 -13.30 -10.67
C MET A 65 15.17 -13.48 -9.69
N ARG A 66 14.88 -13.66 -8.38
CA ARG A 66 15.94 -13.97 -7.39
C ARG A 66 16.64 -15.31 -7.69
N GLY A 67 15.89 -16.34 -8.06
CA GLY A 67 16.43 -17.64 -8.42
C GLY A 67 17.34 -17.62 -9.65
N ARG A 68 17.23 -16.59 -10.50
CA ARG A 68 18.11 -16.34 -11.65
C ARG A 68 19.27 -15.39 -11.34
N GLY A 69 19.42 -15.03 -10.06
CA GLY A 69 20.52 -14.18 -9.57
C GLY A 69 20.29 -12.68 -9.80
N HIS A 70 19.05 -12.24 -10.14
CA HIS A 70 18.76 -10.83 -10.27
C HIS A 70 18.48 -10.20 -8.90
N PRO A 71 19.00 -9.01 -8.62
CA PRO A 71 18.51 -8.15 -7.56
C PRO A 71 17.01 -7.89 -7.72
N VAL A 72 16.26 -8.00 -6.62
CA VAL A 72 14.83 -7.69 -6.57
C VAL A 72 14.62 -6.75 -5.40
N ALA A 73 14.33 -5.48 -5.67
CA ALA A 73 14.26 -4.44 -4.65
C ALA A 73 13.09 -3.46 -4.89
N ALA A 74 12.58 -2.90 -3.81
CA ALA A 74 11.55 -1.85 -3.84
C ALA A 74 12.16 -0.48 -3.51
N TRP A 75 11.67 0.57 -4.19
CA TRP A 75 12.04 1.96 -3.86
C TRP A 75 11.57 2.33 -2.44
N CYS A 76 10.31 2.04 -2.13
CA CYS A 76 9.77 2.12 -0.77
C CYS A 76 9.75 0.71 -0.18
N GLY A 77 10.93 0.18 0.18
CA GLY A 77 11.05 -1.12 0.84
C GLY A 77 10.34 -1.14 2.19
N TYR A 78 9.93 -2.32 2.62
CA TYR A 78 9.11 -2.50 3.83
C TYR A 78 9.76 -1.88 5.06
N ASP A 79 11.07 -2.04 5.25
CA ASP A 79 11.81 -1.47 6.38
C ASP A 79 11.73 0.06 6.43
N ARG A 80 11.78 0.72 5.28
CA ARG A 80 11.64 2.18 5.18
C ARG A 80 10.23 2.63 5.53
N VAL A 81 9.23 1.90 5.05
CA VAL A 81 7.81 2.19 5.34
C VAL A 81 7.51 1.96 6.82
N GLU A 82 8.00 0.86 7.38
CA GLU A 82 7.90 0.55 8.80
C GLU A 82 8.52 1.65 9.65
N ALA A 83 9.76 2.06 9.33
CA ALA A 83 10.43 3.13 10.06
C ALA A 83 9.69 4.47 9.98
N ALA A 84 9.13 4.84 8.81
CA ALA A 84 8.31 6.03 8.66
C ALA A 84 7.03 5.94 9.52
N ALA A 85 6.33 4.82 9.46
CA ALA A 85 5.11 4.59 10.24
C ALA A 85 5.34 4.63 11.75
N LEU A 86 6.43 4.03 12.23
CA LEU A 86 6.75 3.99 13.66
C LEU A 86 7.10 5.37 14.23
N ARG A 87 7.58 6.32 13.43
CA ARG A 87 7.80 7.71 13.87
C ARG A 87 6.49 8.47 14.12
N ARG A 88 5.38 8.09 13.46
CA ARG A 88 4.09 8.79 13.55
C ARG A 88 3.18 8.19 14.62
N ALA A 89 2.79 9.00 15.60
CA ALA A 89 1.83 8.59 16.65
C ALA A 89 0.48 8.15 16.06
N SER A 90 0.00 8.82 14.99
CA SER A 90 -1.23 8.46 14.26
C SER A 90 -1.15 7.07 13.63
N ALA A 91 -0.03 6.74 12.98
CA ALA A 91 0.18 5.42 12.39
C ALA A 91 0.25 4.32 13.47
N ARG A 92 1.00 4.56 14.56
CA ARG A 92 1.05 3.61 15.69
C ARG A 92 -0.33 3.36 16.28
N ARG A 93 -1.12 4.42 16.50
CA ARG A 93 -2.51 4.30 16.97
C ARG A 93 -3.38 3.52 16.02
N ARG A 94 -3.33 3.82 14.71
CA ARG A 94 -4.07 3.09 13.66
C ARG A 94 -3.76 1.60 13.68
N VAL A 95 -2.48 1.23 13.72
CA VAL A 95 -2.06 -0.18 13.78
C VAL A 95 -2.62 -0.87 15.02
N ARG A 96 -2.56 -0.24 16.21
CA ARG A 96 -3.11 -0.81 17.44
C ARG A 96 -4.63 -0.98 17.40
N THR A 97 -5.34 -0.01 16.84
CA THR A 97 -6.79 -0.06 16.69
C THR A 97 -7.23 -1.20 15.78
N LEU A 98 -6.54 -1.39 14.65
CA LEU A 98 -6.90 -2.41 13.67
C LEU A 98 -6.40 -3.82 14.05
N TYR A 99 -5.34 -3.91 14.82
CA TYR A 99 -4.69 -5.18 15.19
C TYR A 99 -4.36 -5.28 16.68
N PRO A 100 -5.34 -5.07 17.58
CA PRO A 100 -5.08 -5.01 19.04
C PRO A 100 -4.43 -6.30 19.58
N HIS A 101 -4.76 -7.44 18.98
CA HIS A 101 -4.22 -8.75 19.36
C HIS A 101 -2.70 -8.88 19.12
N LEU A 102 -2.11 -8.08 18.21
CA LEU A 102 -0.65 -8.09 18.00
C LEU A 102 0.12 -7.36 19.11
N PHE A 103 -0.57 -6.56 19.91
CA PHE A 103 0.02 -5.65 20.90
C PHE A 103 -0.52 -5.87 22.32
N ALA A 104 -1.12 -7.03 22.56
CA ALA A 104 -1.55 -7.41 23.89
C ALA A 104 -0.35 -7.43 24.85
N GLY A 105 -0.46 -6.70 25.98
CA GLY A 105 0.60 -6.61 26.98
C GLY A 105 1.72 -5.61 26.69
N THR A 106 1.67 -4.85 25.57
CA THR A 106 2.66 -3.81 25.28
C THR A 106 2.14 -2.42 25.63
N GLY A 107 3.04 -1.53 26.07
CA GLY A 107 2.70 -0.13 26.35
C GLY A 107 2.21 0.62 25.10
N PRO A 108 1.42 1.71 25.26
CA PRO A 108 0.82 2.42 24.13
C PRO A 108 1.85 3.04 23.18
N ASP A 109 3.02 3.42 23.66
CA ASP A 109 4.08 4.08 22.90
C ASP A 109 5.32 3.20 22.67
N ASP A 110 5.21 1.89 22.93
CA ASP A 110 6.32 0.96 22.72
C ASP A 110 6.53 0.69 21.22
N ALA A 111 7.35 1.55 20.60
CA ALA A 111 7.70 1.44 19.19
C ALA A 111 8.52 0.18 18.89
N ALA A 112 9.36 -0.28 19.83
CA ALA A 112 10.18 -1.47 19.65
C ALA A 112 9.32 -2.73 19.63
N ALA A 113 8.37 -2.86 20.56
CA ALA A 113 7.43 -3.97 20.55
C ALA A 113 6.53 -3.95 19.29
N MET A 114 6.15 -2.75 18.81
CA MET A 114 5.38 -2.63 17.58
C MET A 114 6.21 -3.05 16.37
N GLN A 115 7.46 -2.64 16.28
CA GLN A 115 8.38 -3.05 15.22
C GLN A 115 8.53 -4.57 15.19
N ASP A 116 8.76 -5.18 16.32
CA ASP A 116 8.91 -6.62 16.43
C ASP A 116 7.62 -7.37 16.02
N ALA A 117 6.45 -6.86 16.40
CA ALA A 117 5.17 -7.43 15.97
C ALA A 117 4.97 -7.32 14.45
N LEU A 118 5.30 -6.18 13.84
CA LEU A 118 5.21 -5.96 12.39
C LEU A 118 6.19 -6.85 11.61
N ARG A 119 7.37 -7.13 12.15
CA ARG A 119 8.33 -8.06 11.54
C ARG A 119 7.86 -9.50 11.59
N ARG A 120 7.27 -9.92 12.72
CA ARG A 120 6.66 -11.26 12.83
C ARG A 120 5.43 -11.43 11.96
N ARG A 121 4.63 -10.39 11.80
CA ARG A 121 3.41 -10.39 11.00
C ARG A 121 3.34 -9.14 10.13
N PRO A 122 4.01 -9.16 8.97
CA PRO A 122 4.01 -8.04 8.05
C PRO A 122 2.61 -7.71 7.56
N LEU A 123 2.28 -6.42 7.57
CA LEU A 123 1.00 -5.90 7.13
C LEU A 123 1.13 -5.27 5.73
N ASN A 124 0.02 -5.16 5.01
CA ASN A 124 0.05 -4.54 3.69
C ASN A 124 0.31 -3.04 3.80
N SER A 125 1.54 -2.62 3.48
CA SER A 125 2.00 -1.24 3.61
C SER A 125 1.19 -0.25 2.79
N THR A 126 0.80 -0.60 1.56
CA THR A 126 0.06 0.29 0.66
C THR A 126 -1.40 0.53 1.07
N HIS A 127 -1.92 -0.24 2.01
CA HIS A 127 -3.22 0.02 2.63
C HIS A 127 -3.05 0.68 3.99
N LEU A 128 -2.25 0.06 4.87
CA LEU A 128 -2.15 0.50 6.26
C LEU A 128 -1.31 1.77 6.42
N PHE A 129 -0.25 1.90 5.64
CA PHE A 129 0.73 2.99 5.72
C PHE A 129 0.73 3.87 4.47
N TRP A 130 -0.41 3.96 3.78
CA TRP A 130 -0.52 4.71 2.54
C TRP A 130 -0.13 6.19 2.71
N ARG A 131 -0.49 6.78 3.85
CA ARG A 131 -0.21 8.17 4.15
C ARG A 131 1.29 8.41 4.36
N GLU A 132 1.94 7.55 5.12
CA GLU A 132 3.38 7.60 5.35
C GLU A 132 4.17 7.35 4.05
N LEU A 133 3.66 6.46 3.21
CA LEU A 133 4.21 6.25 1.86
C LEU A 133 4.18 7.54 1.04
N VAL A 134 3.05 8.23 0.97
CA VAL A 134 2.90 9.43 0.15
C VAL A 134 3.63 10.63 0.76
N GLU A 135 3.36 10.94 2.03
CA GLU A 135 3.83 12.16 2.68
C GLU A 135 5.33 12.14 3.05
N GLU A 136 5.87 10.98 3.43
CA GLU A 136 7.25 10.88 3.90
C GLU A 136 8.21 10.23 2.89
N LEU A 137 7.71 9.30 2.08
CA LEU A 137 8.54 8.56 1.14
C LEU A 137 8.37 8.99 -0.32
N GLY A 138 7.48 9.98 -0.58
CA GLY A 138 7.23 10.49 -1.92
C GLY A 138 6.59 9.45 -2.86
N PHE A 139 5.87 8.48 -2.32
CA PHE A 139 5.19 7.48 -3.12
C PHE A 139 4.06 8.13 -3.92
N PRO A 140 4.06 8.01 -5.26
CA PRO A 140 3.20 8.84 -6.11
C PRO A 140 1.78 8.30 -6.31
N PHE A 141 1.38 7.25 -5.58
CA PHE A 141 0.09 6.59 -5.80
C PHE A 141 -0.69 6.37 -4.51
N VAL A 142 -2.01 6.40 -4.60
CA VAL A 142 -2.93 5.83 -3.61
C VAL A 142 -3.68 4.69 -4.29
N LYS A 143 -3.77 3.54 -3.63
CA LYS A 143 -4.47 2.40 -4.23
C LYS A 143 -5.95 2.68 -4.40
N THR A 144 -6.46 2.45 -5.61
CA THR A 144 -7.89 2.53 -5.92
C THR A 144 -8.74 1.64 -5.00
N ASP A 145 -8.26 0.44 -4.65
CA ASP A 145 -8.96 -0.49 -3.73
C ASP A 145 -9.12 0.11 -2.31
N LEU A 146 -8.16 0.93 -1.87
CA LEU A 146 -8.28 1.68 -0.62
C LEU A 146 -9.41 2.71 -0.70
N LEU A 147 -9.46 3.49 -1.77
CA LEU A 147 -10.44 4.56 -1.95
C LEU A 147 -11.85 4.03 -2.24
N LEU A 148 -11.97 2.88 -2.91
CA LEU A 148 -13.25 2.29 -3.29
C LEU A 148 -13.87 1.42 -2.20
N ARG A 149 -13.06 0.66 -1.48
CA ARG A 149 -13.55 -0.41 -0.61
C ARG A 149 -13.14 -0.26 0.83
N ASN A 150 -12.08 0.53 1.08
CA ASN A 150 -11.46 0.66 2.39
C ASN A 150 -11.41 -0.67 3.18
N PRO A 151 -10.70 -1.70 2.69
CA PRO A 151 -10.82 -3.07 3.21
C PRO A 151 -10.37 -3.20 4.68
N LEU A 152 -9.69 -2.19 5.21
CA LEU A 152 -9.23 -2.13 6.60
C LEU A 152 -10.07 -1.19 7.48
N GLY A 153 -11.06 -0.47 6.92
CA GLY A 153 -11.85 0.50 7.68
C GLY A 153 -11.00 1.66 8.23
N ILE A 154 -10.01 2.11 7.47
CA ILE A 154 -9.13 3.21 7.89
C ILE A 154 -9.90 4.51 7.82
N ALA A 155 -10.03 5.22 8.95
CA ALA A 155 -10.84 6.42 9.05
C ALA A 155 -10.28 7.61 8.23
N ASP A 156 -8.99 7.64 7.98
CA ASP A 156 -8.29 8.70 7.23
C ASP A 156 -8.08 8.40 5.75
N ASP A 157 -8.74 7.37 5.20
CA ASP A 157 -8.70 7.03 3.77
C ASP A 157 -9.26 8.12 2.87
N LEU A 158 -10.17 8.94 3.39
CA LEU A 158 -10.80 10.06 2.67
C LEU A 158 -9.91 11.32 2.63
N ALA A 159 -8.82 11.37 3.39
CA ALA A 159 -7.94 12.54 3.47
C ALA A 159 -6.88 12.59 2.35
N TRP A 160 -7.16 12.02 1.18
CA TRP A 160 -6.27 12.07 0.03
C TRP A 160 -6.32 13.39 -0.75
N ARG A 161 -7.46 14.11 -0.71
CA ARG A 161 -7.63 15.37 -1.47
C ARG A 161 -6.60 16.44 -1.15
N PRO A 162 -6.26 16.71 0.12
CA PRO A 162 -5.22 17.68 0.47
C PRO A 162 -3.84 17.34 -0.11
N LEU A 163 -3.57 16.06 -0.41
CA LEU A 163 -2.29 15.63 -0.98
C LEU A 163 -2.08 16.13 -2.42
N LEU A 164 -3.15 16.58 -3.09
CA LEU A 164 -3.08 17.15 -4.44
C LEU A 164 -2.81 18.66 -4.44
N GLY A 165 -2.44 19.25 -3.29
CA GLY A 165 -1.98 20.63 -3.21
C GLY A 165 -3.01 21.67 -3.69
N GLY A 166 -4.31 21.34 -3.67
CA GLY A 166 -5.39 22.24 -4.13
C GLY A 166 -5.70 22.13 -5.63
N ASP A 167 -5.13 21.17 -6.35
CA ASP A 167 -5.48 20.91 -7.75
C ASP A 167 -6.93 20.35 -7.85
N ALA A 168 -7.88 21.26 -8.03
CA ALA A 168 -9.30 20.92 -8.13
C ALA A 168 -9.62 20.06 -9.36
N ALA A 169 -8.88 20.22 -10.46
CA ALA A 169 -9.08 19.44 -11.67
C ALA A 169 -8.66 17.98 -11.46
N ALA A 170 -7.53 17.75 -10.82
CA ALA A 170 -7.07 16.41 -10.46
C ALA A 170 -8.03 15.74 -9.46
N VAL A 171 -8.55 16.49 -8.47
CA VAL A 171 -9.55 15.98 -7.52
C VAL A 171 -10.81 15.55 -8.27
N ALA A 172 -11.36 16.39 -9.14
CA ALA A 172 -12.58 16.09 -9.90
C ALA A 172 -12.41 14.86 -10.80
N MET A 173 -11.28 14.73 -11.48
CA MET A 173 -10.97 13.59 -12.33
C MET A 173 -10.92 12.27 -11.54
N ILE A 174 -10.31 12.29 -10.36
CA ILE A 174 -10.25 11.09 -9.49
C ILE A 174 -11.65 10.76 -8.97
N GLU A 175 -12.43 11.74 -8.53
CA GLU A 175 -13.79 11.53 -8.05
C GLU A 175 -14.72 10.97 -9.13
N GLU A 176 -14.63 11.48 -10.34
CA GLU A 176 -15.36 10.94 -11.50
C GLU A 176 -14.98 9.48 -11.76
N HIS A 177 -13.68 9.18 -11.76
CA HIS A 177 -13.21 7.81 -11.94
C HIS A 177 -13.70 6.87 -10.83
N LEU A 178 -13.66 7.30 -9.57
CA LEU A 178 -14.18 6.53 -8.45
C LEU A 178 -15.69 6.30 -8.54
N ALA A 179 -16.44 7.30 -9.01
CA ALA A 179 -17.88 7.19 -9.24
C ALA A 179 -18.21 6.18 -10.34
N LEU A 180 -17.48 6.21 -11.45
CA LEU A 180 -17.62 5.24 -12.55
C LEU A 180 -17.33 3.80 -12.11
N LEU A 181 -16.40 3.60 -11.17
CA LEU A 181 -16.11 2.29 -10.63
C LEU A 181 -17.12 1.80 -9.57
N GLY A 182 -18.19 2.57 -9.30
CA GLY A 182 -19.24 2.21 -8.34
C GLY A 182 -18.77 2.19 -6.88
N GLY A 183 -17.81 3.03 -6.54
CA GLY A 183 -17.20 3.05 -5.20
C GLY A 183 -18.13 3.60 -4.12
N HIS A 184 -18.38 2.80 -3.10
CA HIS A 184 -19.16 3.20 -1.92
C HIS A 184 -18.56 4.42 -1.17
N HIS A 185 -17.28 4.71 -1.36
CA HIS A 185 -16.57 5.82 -0.70
C HIS A 185 -16.97 7.20 -1.22
N ALA A 186 -17.35 7.34 -2.49
CA ALA A 186 -17.91 8.59 -3.01
C ALA A 186 -19.24 8.94 -2.34
N VAL A 187 -20.01 7.92 -1.93
CA VAL A 187 -21.28 8.06 -1.21
C VAL A 187 -21.06 8.38 0.27
N ALA A 188 -20.05 7.78 0.91
CA ALA A 188 -19.72 8.04 2.33
C ALA A 188 -19.20 9.48 2.52
N ALA A 189 -18.32 9.95 1.64
CA ALA A 189 -17.81 11.32 1.69
C ALA A 189 -18.92 12.40 1.56
N ARG A 190 -19.98 12.14 0.79
CA ARG A 190 -21.15 13.02 0.70
C ARG A 190 -21.97 13.01 1.98
N ARG A 191 -22.11 11.85 2.64
CA ARG A 191 -22.89 11.73 3.90
C ARG A 191 -22.22 12.39 5.08
N GLU A 192 -20.89 12.39 5.17
CA GLU A 192 -20.17 13.07 6.24
C GLU A 192 -20.14 14.60 6.06
N GLY A 193 -20.17 15.09 4.83
CA GLY A 193 -20.34 16.52 4.53
C GLY A 193 -21.75 17.06 4.83
N GLU A 194 -22.75 16.19 4.87
CA GLU A 194 -24.15 16.54 5.16
C GLU A 194 -24.55 16.31 6.63
N ALA A 195 -23.72 15.63 7.43
CA ALA A 195 -24.03 15.25 8.81
C ALA A 195 -23.38 16.15 9.88
N ALA A 196 -23.51 17.48 9.71
CA ALA A 196 -23.43 18.41 10.84
C ALA A 196 -24.26 19.64 10.48
N PRO A 197 -25.37 19.98 11.13
CA PRO A 197 -25.37 20.24 12.57
C PRO A 197 -26.61 19.71 13.31
N GLY A 198 -26.47 19.51 14.60
CA GLY A 198 -27.62 19.58 15.52
C GLY A 198 -28.12 18.25 16.08
N ARG A 199 -27.42 17.70 17.07
CA ARG A 199 -28.09 17.12 18.23
C ARG A 199 -27.67 17.87 19.49
N ALA A 200 -28.40 18.94 19.76
CA ALA A 200 -28.51 19.46 21.10
C ALA A 200 -29.08 18.36 22.00
N LEU A 201 -28.35 17.99 23.02
CA LEU A 201 -28.88 17.27 24.16
C LEU A 201 -29.88 18.17 24.85
N ALA A 202 -31.13 17.78 24.83
CA ALA A 202 -32.12 18.31 25.73
C ALA A 202 -32.38 17.31 26.88
N ALA A 203 -32.10 17.80 28.07
CA ALA A 203 -32.56 17.37 29.39
C ALA A 203 -32.72 15.89 29.72
#